data_db6bb8c29078cff8bc8ed855841dcaf8
#
_entry.id   db6bb8c29078cff8bc8ed855841dcaf8
#
_cell.length_a   1.000
_cell.length_b   1.000
_cell.length_c   1.000
_cell.angle_alpha   90.00
_cell.angle_beta   90.00
_cell.angle_gamma   90.00
#
_symmetry.space_group_name_H-M   'P 1'
#
loop_
_entity.id
_entity.type
_entity.pdbx_description
1 polymer ?
#
loop_
_entity_poly.entity_id
_entity_poly.type
_entity_poly.pdbx_seq_one_letter_code
_entity_poly.pdbx_strand_id
1 'polypeptide(L)'
;ILNLSHRDLFRVSEVPLQFLKSQGYEGMVVFPDPGDIDPVSGQDLRIPGDTSMTFVIWVSRLEWVKLETDGLKEMERRGIEKKLEQYVVEQSPYGKPVRKDLYQFMNQLGGHSSRDARVLLSAKGGPGRVEAILKATRRDTPNLSFSAANAGSDSTGKWLFSGLVQTDQLTGLDDRLSVSSTLSNTGERRGVLGSYYIPLIRPEVLTLGVGLGYSSYDASTFAVTTIDFEGESLFFDLS
;
A
#
# COMPACT_ATOMS: atom_id res chain seq x y z
N ILE A 1 -49.59 -1.38 11.02
CA ILE A 1 -48.41 -1.98 11.63
C ILE A 1 -47.59 -2.53 10.50
N LEU A 2 -46.45 -1.88 10.21
CA LEU A 2 -45.50 -2.37 9.23
C LEU A 2 -44.59 -3.37 9.93
N ASN A 3 -44.61 -4.63 9.53
CA ASN A 3 -43.59 -5.59 9.93
C ASN A 3 -42.40 -5.46 8.97
N LEU A 4 -41.36 -4.78 9.40
CA LEU A 4 -40.14 -4.65 8.65
C LEU A 4 -39.32 -5.94 8.82
N SER A 5 -38.92 -6.54 7.71
CA SER A 5 -37.99 -7.65 7.77
C SER A 5 -36.58 -7.15 8.17
N HIS A 6 -35.75 -8.03 8.72
CA HIS A 6 -34.32 -7.69 9.00
C HIS A 6 -33.61 -7.13 7.76
N ARG A 7 -33.98 -7.58 6.57
CA ARG A 7 -33.45 -7.08 5.30
C ARG A 7 -33.87 -5.64 5.02
N ASP A 8 -35.11 -5.27 5.36
CA ASP A 8 -35.60 -3.90 5.17
C ASP A 8 -34.96 -2.95 6.16
N LEU A 9 -34.81 -3.36 7.42
CA LEU A 9 -34.09 -2.60 8.45
C LEU A 9 -32.61 -2.35 8.05
N PHE A 10 -31.95 -3.39 7.51
CA PHE A 10 -30.59 -3.25 7.00
C PHE A 10 -30.51 -2.22 5.86
N ARG A 11 -31.42 -2.31 4.87
CA ARG A 11 -31.47 -1.38 3.73
C ARG A 11 -31.70 0.06 4.15
N VAL A 12 -32.60 0.28 5.09
CA VAL A 12 -32.91 1.64 5.58
C VAL A 12 -31.74 2.21 6.37
N SER A 13 -31.03 1.40 7.16
CA SER A 13 -29.83 1.79 7.89
C SER A 13 -28.63 2.06 6.98
N GLU A 14 -28.61 1.47 5.78
CA GLU A 14 -27.51 1.63 4.83
C GLU A 14 -27.41 3.07 4.29
N VAL A 15 -28.54 3.76 4.10
CA VAL A 15 -28.57 5.12 3.55
C VAL A 15 -27.78 6.12 4.43
N PRO A 16 -28.10 6.29 5.74
CA PRO A 16 -27.31 7.15 6.60
C PRO A 16 -25.87 6.67 6.78
N LEU A 17 -25.63 5.36 6.76
CA LEU A 17 -24.28 4.80 6.82
C LEU A 17 -23.46 5.22 5.61
N GLN A 18 -23.99 5.11 4.39
CA GLN A 18 -23.30 5.53 3.16
C GLN A 18 -23.03 7.04 3.15
N PHE A 19 -23.99 7.84 3.61
CA PHE A 19 -23.79 9.28 3.76
C PHE A 19 -22.61 9.58 4.67
N LEU A 20 -22.54 8.97 5.86
CA LEU A 20 -21.44 9.21 6.80
C LEU A 20 -20.09 8.70 6.25
N LYS A 21 -20.06 7.57 5.56
CA LYS A 21 -18.88 7.09 4.86
C LYS A 21 -18.40 8.07 3.80
N SER A 22 -19.33 8.70 3.06
CA SER A 22 -18.97 9.73 2.08
C SER A 22 -18.36 10.98 2.73
N GLN A 23 -18.68 11.25 4.00
CA GLN A 23 -18.08 12.30 4.81
C GLN A 23 -16.73 11.89 5.44
N GLY A 24 -16.23 10.68 5.13
CA GLY A 24 -14.93 10.19 5.55
C GLY A 24 -14.90 9.58 6.96
N TYR A 25 -16.03 9.20 7.52
CA TYR A 25 -16.07 8.46 8.79
C TYR A 25 -15.96 6.95 8.56
N GLU A 26 -15.31 6.26 9.48
CA GLU A 26 -15.15 4.80 9.49
C GLU A 26 -15.52 4.21 10.87
N GLY A 27 -15.77 2.89 10.88
CA GLY A 27 -16.09 2.18 12.12
C GLY A 27 -17.42 2.64 12.75
N MET A 28 -18.44 2.86 11.94
CA MET A 28 -19.76 3.27 12.41
C MET A 28 -20.76 2.14 12.31
N VAL A 29 -21.73 2.15 13.22
CA VAL A 29 -22.91 1.31 13.17
C VAL A 29 -24.15 2.20 13.20
N VAL A 30 -25.07 1.95 12.30
CA VAL A 30 -26.37 2.65 12.20
C VAL A 30 -27.47 1.62 12.35
N PHE A 31 -28.37 1.86 13.26
CA PHE A 31 -29.54 1.01 13.47
C PHE A 31 -30.74 1.86 13.90
N PRO A 32 -31.98 1.41 13.62
CA PRO A 32 -33.18 2.08 14.13
C PRO A 32 -33.19 2.16 15.66
N ASP A 33 -33.75 3.24 16.19
CA ASP A 33 -33.92 3.36 17.64
C ASP A 33 -34.75 2.18 18.18
N PRO A 34 -34.31 1.48 19.23
CA PRO A 34 -35.05 0.39 19.85
C PRO A 34 -36.44 0.79 20.34
N GLY A 35 -36.69 2.09 20.58
CA GLY A 35 -38.01 2.62 20.89
C GLY A 35 -38.96 2.70 19.68
N ASP A 36 -38.40 2.78 18.47
CA ASP A 36 -39.19 2.81 17.23
C ASP A 36 -39.37 1.41 16.65
N ILE A 37 -38.32 0.59 16.67
CA ILE A 37 -38.33 -0.78 16.14
C ILE A 37 -37.72 -1.74 17.15
N ASP A 38 -38.45 -2.78 17.50
CA ASP A 38 -37.91 -3.85 18.35
C ASP A 38 -36.75 -4.57 17.61
N PRO A 39 -35.54 -4.53 18.16
CA PRO A 39 -34.35 -5.09 17.50
C PRO A 39 -34.38 -6.63 17.39
N VAL A 40 -35.22 -7.31 18.17
CA VAL A 40 -35.33 -8.77 18.18
C VAL A 40 -36.41 -9.26 17.23
N SER A 41 -37.61 -8.68 17.30
CA SER A 41 -38.77 -9.11 16.51
C SER A 41 -38.92 -8.34 15.18
N GLY A 42 -38.29 -7.16 15.07
CA GLY A 42 -38.50 -6.25 13.94
C GLY A 42 -39.87 -5.55 13.97
N GLN A 43 -40.61 -5.64 15.09
CA GLN A 43 -41.92 -5.03 15.25
C GLN A 43 -41.80 -3.51 15.29
N ASP A 44 -42.68 -2.84 14.57
CA ASP A 44 -42.86 -1.39 14.63
C ASP A 44 -43.58 -1.01 15.92
N LEU A 45 -42.90 -0.27 16.80
CA LEU A 45 -43.39 0.17 18.10
C LEU A 45 -43.91 1.63 18.06
N ARG A 46 -43.78 2.32 16.94
CA ARG A 46 -44.21 3.71 16.78
C ARG A 46 -45.73 3.85 16.85
N ILE A 47 -46.16 5.05 17.19
CA ILE A 47 -47.60 5.38 17.22
C ILE A 47 -48.15 5.24 15.80
N PRO A 48 -49.38 4.61 15.63
CA PRO A 48 -50.02 4.52 14.33
C PRO A 48 -50.15 5.89 13.65
N GLY A 49 -49.60 6.01 12.43
CA GLY A 49 -49.61 7.28 11.67
C GLY A 49 -48.30 8.07 11.77
N ASP A 50 -47.33 7.69 12.64
CA ASP A 50 -46.01 8.28 12.63
C ASP A 50 -45.25 7.78 11.40
N THR A 51 -44.77 8.72 10.57
CA THR A 51 -43.99 8.46 9.36
C THR A 51 -42.50 8.70 9.57
N SER A 52 -42.09 9.19 10.75
CA SER A 52 -40.68 9.40 11.10
C SER A 52 -40.05 8.12 11.68
N MET A 53 -38.76 7.92 11.46
CA MET A 53 -38.01 6.86 12.06
C MET A 53 -36.68 7.44 12.60
N THR A 54 -36.43 7.19 13.85
CA THR A 54 -35.16 7.62 14.50
C THR A 54 -34.07 6.59 14.28
N PHE A 55 -32.88 7.06 13.96
CA PHE A 55 -31.70 6.22 13.85
C PHE A 55 -30.70 6.55 14.93
N VAL A 56 -30.19 5.53 15.57
CA VAL A 56 -29.05 5.62 16.49
C VAL A 56 -27.78 5.38 15.69
N ILE A 57 -26.85 6.31 15.79
CA ILE A 57 -25.56 6.23 15.12
C ILE A 57 -24.48 6.05 16.19
N TRP A 58 -23.85 4.89 16.22
CA TRP A 58 -22.66 4.67 17.04
C TRP A 58 -21.42 4.97 16.22
N VAL A 59 -20.67 5.95 16.64
CA VAL A 59 -19.41 6.37 16.03
C VAL A 59 -18.27 5.82 16.85
N SER A 60 -17.43 5.01 16.23
CA SER A 60 -16.23 4.50 16.86
C SER A 60 -15.22 5.63 17.06
N ARG A 61 -14.72 5.74 18.30
CA ARG A 61 -13.68 6.70 18.68
C ARG A 61 -12.37 5.99 18.86
N LEU A 62 -11.31 6.58 18.31
CA LEU A 62 -9.96 6.05 18.43
C LEU A 62 -9.45 6.20 19.87
N GLU A 63 -9.17 5.10 20.54
CA GLU A 63 -8.58 5.09 21.89
C GLU A 63 -7.08 4.81 21.84
N TRP A 64 -6.67 3.88 20.97
CA TRP A 64 -5.26 3.51 20.78
C TRP A 64 -4.95 3.19 19.33
N VAL A 65 -3.68 3.39 19.01
CA VAL A 65 -3.08 2.86 17.80
C VAL A 65 -1.95 1.94 18.20
N LYS A 66 -1.92 0.76 17.61
CA LYS A 66 -0.93 -0.28 17.91
C LYS A 66 -0.27 -0.77 16.63
N LEU A 67 1.04 -0.97 16.69
CA LEU A 67 1.79 -1.68 15.67
C LEU A 67 2.09 -3.10 16.16
N GLU A 68 1.64 -4.09 15.41
CA GLU A 68 2.00 -5.51 15.59
C GLU A 68 2.88 -5.92 14.42
N THR A 69 4.10 -6.40 14.70
CA THR A 69 5.07 -6.74 13.67
C THR A 69 5.53 -8.19 13.80
N ASP A 70 5.76 -8.82 12.66
CA ASP A 70 6.36 -10.13 12.56
C ASP A 70 7.50 -10.09 11.54
N GLY A 71 8.73 -10.44 11.98
CA GLY A 71 9.93 -10.50 11.16
C GLY A 71 10.53 -9.14 10.71
N LEU A 72 9.94 -7.99 11.07
CA LEU A 72 10.50 -6.69 10.70
C LEU A 72 11.81 -6.39 11.45
N LYS A 73 12.72 -5.69 10.78
CA LYS A 73 13.93 -5.17 11.42
C LYS A 73 13.57 -4.07 12.43
N GLU A 74 14.36 -3.96 13.48
CA GLU A 74 14.11 -2.99 14.55
C GLU A 74 14.05 -1.53 14.05
N MET A 75 14.93 -1.15 13.11
CA MET A 75 14.92 0.20 12.53
C MET A 75 13.64 0.46 11.73
N GLU A 76 13.18 -0.52 10.96
CA GLU A 76 11.94 -0.46 10.21
C GLU A 76 10.74 -0.32 11.15
N ARG A 77 10.66 -1.15 12.18
CA ARG A 77 9.63 -1.09 13.22
C ARG A 77 9.55 0.30 13.86
N ARG A 78 10.69 0.82 14.33
CA ARG A 78 10.76 2.16 14.94
C ARG A 78 10.38 3.28 13.97
N GLY A 79 10.76 3.15 12.70
CA GLY A 79 10.37 4.11 11.65
C GLY A 79 8.86 4.16 11.46
N ILE A 80 8.21 3.00 11.42
CA ILE A 80 6.75 2.89 11.29
C ILE A 80 6.06 3.44 12.55
N GLU A 81 6.50 3.05 13.74
CA GLU A 81 5.94 3.54 15.02
C GLU A 81 5.99 5.06 15.11
N LYS A 82 7.16 5.66 14.85
CA LYS A 82 7.32 7.12 14.91
C LYS A 82 6.40 7.85 13.93
N LYS A 83 6.31 7.38 12.68
CA LYS A 83 5.41 7.99 11.68
C LYS A 83 3.95 7.87 12.10
N LEU A 84 3.57 6.72 12.68
CA LEU A 84 2.21 6.46 13.12
C LEU A 84 1.82 7.33 14.32
N GLU A 85 2.69 7.43 15.31
CA GLU A 85 2.49 8.31 16.48
C GLU A 85 2.36 9.78 16.06
N GLN A 86 3.25 10.26 15.19
CA GLN A 86 3.20 11.63 14.69
C GLN A 86 1.88 11.92 13.97
N TYR A 87 1.44 11.01 13.09
CA TYR A 87 0.17 11.19 12.39
C TYR A 87 -1.02 11.24 13.34
N VAL A 88 -1.05 10.37 14.34
CA VAL A 88 -2.14 10.34 15.33
C VAL A 88 -2.21 11.66 16.10
N VAL A 89 -1.08 12.18 16.56
CA VAL A 89 -1.03 13.45 17.28
C VAL A 89 -1.52 14.63 16.42
N GLU A 90 -1.12 14.68 15.16
CA GLU A 90 -1.38 15.83 14.28
C GLU A 90 -2.75 15.78 13.61
N GLN A 91 -3.17 14.59 13.14
CA GLN A 91 -4.30 14.46 12.21
C GLN A 91 -5.49 13.67 12.76
N SER A 92 -5.26 12.76 13.69
CA SER A 92 -6.29 11.84 14.19
C SER A 92 -6.18 11.62 15.70
N PRO A 93 -6.32 12.68 16.51
CA PRO A 93 -6.10 12.58 17.96
C PRO A 93 -7.07 11.60 18.63
N TYR A 94 -6.60 11.00 19.72
CA TYR A 94 -7.39 10.06 20.51
C TYR A 94 -8.71 10.68 21.01
N GLY A 95 -9.72 9.84 21.19
CA GLY A 95 -11.08 10.25 21.57
C GLY A 95 -11.92 10.85 20.44
N LYS A 96 -11.36 11.03 19.26
CA LYS A 96 -12.08 11.52 18.06
C LYS A 96 -12.62 10.35 17.24
N PRO A 97 -13.64 10.59 16.41
CA PRO A 97 -14.16 9.58 15.49
C PRO A 97 -13.06 9.07 14.56
N VAL A 98 -13.08 7.76 14.30
CA VAL A 98 -12.17 7.15 13.31
C VAL A 98 -12.51 7.68 11.92
N ARG A 99 -11.49 8.16 11.22
CA ARG A 99 -11.63 8.67 9.87
C ARG A 99 -10.92 7.78 8.87
N LYS A 100 -11.42 7.80 7.64
CA LYS A 100 -10.86 7.09 6.50
C LYS A 100 -9.39 7.45 6.25
N ASP A 101 -9.01 8.69 6.52
CA ASP A 101 -7.65 9.18 6.35
C ASP A 101 -6.65 8.42 7.22
N LEU A 102 -6.99 8.11 8.46
CA LEU A 102 -6.16 7.27 9.33
C LEU A 102 -6.00 5.87 8.73
N TYR A 103 -7.09 5.28 8.28
CA TYR A 103 -7.07 3.95 7.68
C TYR A 103 -6.21 3.92 6.40
N GLN A 104 -6.35 4.92 5.54
CA GLN A 104 -5.54 5.07 4.34
C GLN A 104 -4.06 5.28 4.67
N PHE A 105 -3.76 6.15 5.63
CA PHE A 105 -2.39 6.38 6.08
C PHE A 105 -1.75 5.09 6.64
N MET A 106 -2.44 4.36 7.49
CA MET A 106 -1.94 3.10 8.02
C MET A 106 -1.70 2.05 6.92
N ASN A 107 -2.61 1.96 5.94
CA ASN A 107 -2.44 1.08 4.78
C ASN A 107 -1.23 1.49 3.93
N GLN A 108 -1.04 2.78 3.66
CA GLN A 108 0.13 3.28 2.94
C GLN A 108 1.42 3.02 3.70
N LEU A 109 1.42 3.28 5.01
CA LEU A 109 2.57 3.05 5.87
C LEU A 109 2.95 1.56 5.92
N GLY A 110 1.97 0.68 5.89
CA GLY A 110 2.16 -0.76 5.85
C GLY A 110 2.45 -1.33 4.46
N GLY A 111 1.96 -0.67 3.41
CA GLY A 111 1.96 -1.17 2.03
C GLY A 111 3.28 -1.04 1.28
N HIS A 112 4.37 -1.58 1.82
CA HIS A 112 5.65 -1.66 1.13
C HIS A 112 5.86 -3.03 0.49
N SER A 113 6.64 -3.11 -0.61
CA SER A 113 6.89 -4.37 -1.33
C SER A 113 7.55 -5.47 -0.47
N SER A 114 8.28 -5.06 0.57
CA SER A 114 8.97 -5.97 1.51
C SER A 114 8.10 -6.45 2.65
N ARG A 115 6.86 -6.01 2.74
CA ARG A 115 5.96 -6.39 3.83
C ARG A 115 4.50 -6.48 3.39
N ASP A 116 3.78 -7.38 4.04
CA ASP A 116 2.31 -7.41 4.02
C ASP A 116 1.78 -6.62 5.21
N ALA A 117 0.84 -5.73 4.97
CA ALA A 117 0.22 -5.00 6.04
C ALA A 117 -1.30 -5.07 5.97
N ARG A 118 -1.92 -5.10 7.16
CA ARG A 118 -3.37 -5.07 7.32
C ARG A 118 -3.73 -4.15 8.46
N VAL A 119 -4.75 -3.34 8.23
CA VAL A 119 -5.33 -2.48 9.27
C VAL A 119 -6.58 -3.15 9.83
N LEU A 120 -6.63 -3.29 11.13
CA LEU A 120 -7.77 -3.84 11.85
C LEU A 120 -8.29 -2.80 12.83
N LEU A 121 -9.60 -2.68 12.93
CA LEU A 121 -10.27 -1.96 14.01
C LEU A 121 -10.83 -2.99 14.98
N SER A 122 -10.36 -2.95 16.22
CA SER A 122 -10.79 -3.83 17.28
C SER A 122 -11.55 -3.06 18.34
N ALA A 123 -12.70 -3.55 18.76
CA ALA A 123 -13.43 -2.97 19.89
C ALA A 123 -12.63 -3.18 21.18
N LYS A 124 -12.43 -2.11 21.97
CA LYS A 124 -11.68 -2.16 23.22
C LYS A 124 -12.20 -1.13 24.21
N GLY A 125 -12.41 -1.56 25.44
CA GLY A 125 -12.75 -0.65 26.53
C GLY A 125 -14.21 -0.19 26.59
N GLY A 126 -15.10 -0.76 25.80
CA GLY A 126 -16.55 -0.48 25.86
C GLY A 126 -17.16 -0.07 24.52
N PRO A 127 -18.47 0.20 24.50
CA PRO A 127 -19.19 0.57 23.29
C PRO A 127 -18.62 1.83 22.61
N GLY A 128 -18.40 1.77 21.31
CA GLY A 128 -17.93 2.89 20.51
C GLY A 128 -16.45 3.26 20.72
N ARG A 129 -15.66 2.45 21.44
CA ARG A 129 -14.22 2.64 21.59
C ARG A 129 -13.47 1.61 20.78
N VAL A 130 -12.53 2.05 19.98
CA VAL A 130 -11.75 1.16 19.10
C VAL A 130 -10.25 1.39 19.22
N GLU A 131 -9.53 0.31 19.05
CA GLU A 131 -8.10 0.29 18.83
C GLU A 131 -7.85 0.06 17.35
N ALA A 132 -7.04 0.89 16.70
CA ALA A 132 -6.57 0.68 15.35
C ALA A 132 -5.25 -0.10 15.40
N ILE A 133 -5.21 -1.27 14.79
CA ILE A 133 -4.04 -2.15 14.80
C ILE A 133 -3.48 -2.23 13.38
N LEU A 134 -2.25 -1.78 13.21
CA LEU A 134 -1.48 -2.05 12.01
C LEU A 134 -0.69 -3.35 12.21
N LYS A 135 -1.07 -4.41 11.52
CA LYS A 135 -0.29 -5.65 11.46
C LYS A 135 0.61 -5.61 10.24
N ALA A 136 1.91 -5.73 10.46
CA ALA A 136 2.91 -5.73 9.41
C ALA A 136 3.79 -6.97 9.52
N THR A 137 3.80 -7.79 8.49
CA THR A 137 4.62 -9.02 8.40
C THR A 137 5.63 -8.86 7.29
N ARG A 138 6.88 -9.17 7.57
CA ARG A 138 7.94 -9.09 6.57
C ARG A 138 7.77 -10.14 5.48
N ARG A 139 8.03 -9.71 4.23
CA ARG A 139 8.24 -10.57 3.08
C ARG A 139 9.73 -10.67 2.78
N ASP A 140 10.34 -11.82 2.99
CA ASP A 140 11.75 -12.07 2.68
C ASP A 140 11.93 -12.66 1.28
N THR A 141 11.44 -11.99 0.26
CA THR A 141 11.67 -12.46 -1.11
C THR A 141 12.40 -11.39 -1.92
N PRO A 142 13.70 -11.57 -2.18
CA PRO A 142 14.33 -10.81 -3.25
C PRO A 142 13.56 -11.09 -4.54
N ASN A 143 13.18 -10.05 -5.26
CA ASN A 143 12.58 -10.21 -6.57
C ASN A 143 13.69 -10.55 -7.56
N LEU A 144 13.62 -11.75 -8.10
CA LEU A 144 14.54 -12.25 -9.11
C LEU A 144 13.76 -12.49 -10.39
N SER A 145 14.13 -11.84 -11.47
CA SER A 145 13.53 -12.06 -12.78
C SER A 145 14.58 -12.30 -13.85
N PHE A 146 14.27 -13.21 -14.73
CA PHE A 146 15.04 -13.46 -15.95
C PHE A 146 14.12 -13.38 -17.14
N SER A 147 14.62 -12.78 -18.22
CA SER A 147 13.92 -12.74 -19.50
C SER A 147 14.86 -13.03 -20.63
N ALA A 148 14.32 -13.62 -21.71
CA ALA A 148 14.98 -13.81 -22.98
C ALA A 148 14.04 -13.30 -24.06
N ALA A 149 14.54 -12.45 -24.94
CA ALA A 149 13.76 -11.86 -26.00
C ALA A 149 14.54 -11.88 -27.31
N ASN A 150 13.87 -12.18 -28.41
CA ASN A 150 14.41 -12.02 -29.75
C ASN A 150 14.20 -10.56 -30.21
N ALA A 151 14.88 -9.62 -29.53
CA ALA A 151 14.75 -8.18 -29.73
C ALA A 151 16.09 -7.52 -30.11
N GLY A 152 17.11 -8.31 -30.36
CA GLY A 152 18.40 -7.83 -30.83
C GLY A 152 18.47 -7.68 -32.33
N SER A 153 19.66 -7.37 -32.85
CA SER A 153 19.94 -7.22 -34.28
C SER A 153 20.87 -8.32 -34.76
N ASP A 154 20.98 -8.46 -36.09
CA ASP A 154 21.97 -9.38 -36.67
C ASP A 154 23.41 -8.96 -36.37
N SER A 155 23.64 -7.66 -36.14
CA SER A 155 24.94 -7.08 -35.84
C SER A 155 25.38 -7.14 -34.38
N THR A 156 24.46 -7.32 -33.47
CA THR A 156 24.76 -7.34 -31.99
C THR A 156 24.23 -8.58 -31.28
N GLY A 157 23.71 -9.53 -32.06
CA GLY A 157 23.07 -10.73 -31.55
C GLY A 157 21.56 -10.62 -31.43
N LYS A 158 20.85 -11.62 -31.99
CA LYS A 158 19.37 -11.64 -32.06
C LYS A 158 18.68 -11.81 -30.73
N TRP A 159 19.28 -12.57 -29.82
CA TRP A 159 18.72 -12.86 -28.52
C TRP A 159 19.36 -12.00 -27.45
N LEU A 160 18.50 -11.35 -26.67
CA LEU A 160 18.89 -10.59 -25.49
C LEU A 160 18.40 -11.32 -24.25
N PHE A 161 19.31 -11.55 -23.32
CA PHE A 161 19.04 -12.10 -22.00
C PHE A 161 19.14 -10.96 -21.00
N SER A 162 18.14 -10.84 -20.14
CA SER A 162 18.14 -9.84 -19.08
C SER A 162 17.89 -10.50 -17.75
N GLY A 163 18.65 -10.08 -16.74
CA GLY A 163 18.49 -10.47 -15.34
C GLY A 163 18.21 -9.25 -14.50
N LEU A 164 17.33 -9.37 -13.52
CA LEU A 164 17.07 -8.34 -12.50
C LEU A 164 17.06 -8.99 -11.14
N VAL A 165 17.82 -8.42 -10.22
CA VAL A 165 17.77 -8.71 -8.79
C VAL A 165 17.36 -7.44 -8.07
N GLN A 166 16.30 -7.51 -7.30
CA GLN A 166 15.81 -6.40 -6.50
C GLN A 166 15.65 -6.85 -5.05
N THR A 167 16.15 -6.06 -4.13
CA THR A 167 15.91 -6.23 -2.70
C THR A 167 15.47 -4.92 -2.09
N ASP A 168 14.50 -5.02 -1.20
CA ASP A 168 13.96 -3.90 -0.45
C ASP A 168 14.43 -3.97 1.00
N GLN A 169 14.41 -2.85 1.72
CA GLN A 169 14.72 -2.78 3.16
C GLN A 169 16.15 -3.21 3.52
N LEU A 170 17.12 -2.80 2.71
CA LEU A 170 18.53 -3.09 3.01
C LEU A 170 18.95 -2.41 4.32
N THR A 171 18.60 -1.13 4.48
CA THR A 171 18.86 -0.33 5.69
C THR A 171 17.68 -0.32 6.68
N GLY A 172 16.47 -0.65 6.23
CA GLY A 172 15.25 -0.55 7.03
C GLY A 172 14.55 0.80 6.96
N LEU A 173 14.91 1.63 5.97
CA LEU A 173 14.34 2.97 5.74
C LEU A 173 13.40 3.01 4.53
N ASP A 174 12.75 1.92 4.19
CA ASP A 174 11.93 1.76 2.99
C ASP A 174 12.74 1.92 1.68
N ASP A 175 14.02 1.60 1.75
CA ASP A 175 14.98 1.67 0.66
C ASP A 175 14.88 0.47 -0.29
N ARG A 176 15.32 0.69 -1.53
CA ARG A 176 15.31 -0.30 -2.60
C ARG A 176 16.66 -0.32 -3.33
N LEU A 177 17.24 -1.50 -3.44
CA LEU A 177 18.38 -1.76 -4.31
C LEU A 177 17.95 -2.64 -5.47
N SER A 178 18.29 -2.24 -6.69
CA SER A 178 18.12 -3.09 -7.86
C SER A 178 19.40 -3.18 -8.67
N VAL A 179 19.68 -4.38 -9.18
CA VAL A 179 20.78 -4.64 -10.11
C VAL A 179 20.20 -5.37 -11.30
N SER A 180 20.38 -4.80 -12.48
CA SER A 180 19.98 -5.42 -13.73
C SER A 180 21.20 -5.67 -14.63
N SER A 181 21.12 -6.73 -15.40
CA SER A 181 22.13 -7.06 -16.41
C SER A 181 21.47 -7.41 -17.73
N THR A 182 22.13 -7.08 -18.83
CA THR A 182 21.70 -7.46 -20.19
C THR A 182 22.90 -8.03 -20.94
N LEU A 183 22.67 -9.13 -21.65
CA LEU A 183 23.68 -9.82 -22.44
C LEU A 183 23.05 -10.31 -23.75
N SER A 184 23.71 -10.06 -24.88
CA SER A 184 23.33 -10.71 -26.14
C SER A 184 23.90 -12.12 -26.26
N ASN A 185 23.30 -12.95 -27.11
CA ASN A 185 23.75 -14.32 -27.33
C ASN A 185 25.15 -14.40 -27.99
N THR A 186 25.61 -13.33 -28.61
CA THR A 186 26.97 -13.22 -29.17
C THR A 186 27.97 -12.62 -28.19
N GLY A 187 27.48 -12.01 -27.09
CA GLY A 187 28.32 -11.27 -26.13
C GLY A 187 28.71 -9.85 -26.61
N GLU A 188 28.29 -9.48 -27.81
CA GLU A 188 28.61 -8.17 -28.42
C GLU A 188 27.85 -7.01 -27.79
N ARG A 189 26.77 -7.29 -27.09
CA ARG A 189 26.04 -6.32 -26.26
C ARG A 189 25.98 -6.81 -24.83
N ARG A 190 26.51 -6.02 -23.92
CA ARG A 190 26.48 -6.32 -22.49
C ARG A 190 26.27 -5.03 -21.71
N GLY A 191 25.58 -5.14 -20.59
CA GLY A 191 25.32 -4.01 -19.72
C GLY A 191 24.98 -4.46 -18.32
N VAL A 192 25.34 -3.63 -17.36
CA VAL A 192 24.96 -3.76 -15.95
C VAL A 192 24.53 -2.40 -15.44
N LEU A 193 23.42 -2.37 -14.73
CA LEU A 193 22.89 -1.19 -14.09
C LEU A 193 22.58 -1.52 -12.62
N GLY A 194 23.16 -0.76 -11.71
CA GLY A 194 22.82 -0.76 -10.29
C GLY A 194 22.10 0.54 -9.93
N SER A 195 21.02 0.46 -9.19
CA SER A 195 20.32 1.64 -8.67
C SER A 195 19.90 1.42 -7.21
N TYR A 196 19.99 2.48 -6.43
CA TYR A 196 19.59 2.50 -5.03
C TYR A 196 18.71 3.71 -4.77
N TYR A 197 17.56 3.47 -4.15
CA TYR A 197 16.58 4.49 -3.82
C TYR A 197 16.27 4.46 -2.33
N ILE A 198 16.19 5.64 -1.73
CA ILE A 198 15.81 5.83 -0.33
C ILE A 198 14.81 6.96 -0.21
N PRO A 199 13.63 6.76 0.40
CA PRO A 199 12.70 7.83 0.66
C PRO A 199 13.20 8.72 1.81
N LEU A 200 13.32 10.03 1.55
CA LEU A 200 13.81 10.99 2.54
C LEU A 200 12.68 11.50 3.46
N ILE A 201 11.47 11.71 2.91
CA ILE A 201 10.33 12.22 3.68
C ILE A 201 9.17 11.23 3.64
N ARG A 202 8.53 11.12 2.51
CA ARG A 202 7.53 10.10 2.16
C ARG A 202 7.85 9.61 0.76
N PRO A 203 7.65 8.32 0.43
CA PRO A 203 7.97 7.80 -0.89
C PRO A 203 7.34 8.59 -2.05
N GLU A 204 6.15 9.15 -1.81
CA GLU A 204 5.41 9.93 -2.81
C GLU A 204 5.87 11.40 -2.89
N VAL A 205 6.67 11.88 -1.91
CA VAL A 205 7.05 13.29 -1.83
C VAL A 205 8.49 13.51 -2.26
N LEU A 206 9.41 12.74 -1.68
CA LEU A 206 10.83 12.90 -1.98
C LEU A 206 11.56 11.57 -1.79
N THR A 207 12.18 11.10 -2.86
CA THR A 207 13.05 9.93 -2.87
C THR A 207 14.41 10.35 -3.43
N LEU A 208 15.47 9.96 -2.77
CA LEU A 208 16.82 10.10 -3.29
C LEU A 208 17.18 8.82 -4.03
N GLY A 209 17.57 8.96 -5.29
CA GLY A 209 18.03 7.86 -6.14
C GLY A 209 19.47 8.05 -6.55
N VAL A 210 20.23 6.96 -6.56
CA VAL A 210 21.59 6.90 -7.11
C VAL A 210 21.68 5.72 -8.05
N GLY A 211 22.09 5.96 -9.29
CA GLY A 211 22.27 4.94 -10.32
C GLY A 211 23.69 4.92 -10.86
N LEU A 212 24.23 3.74 -11.04
CA LEU A 212 25.50 3.48 -11.74
C LEU A 212 25.28 2.44 -12.81
N GLY A 213 25.74 2.72 -14.04
CA GLY A 213 25.59 1.79 -15.14
C GLY A 213 26.80 1.76 -16.04
N TYR A 214 27.09 0.59 -16.56
CA TYR A 214 28.06 0.35 -17.60
C TYR A 214 27.38 -0.43 -18.72
N SER A 215 27.66 -0.02 -19.96
CA SER A 215 27.25 -0.79 -21.12
C SER A 215 28.35 -0.74 -22.21
N SER A 216 28.50 -1.84 -22.90
CA SER A 216 29.35 -1.91 -24.09
C SER A 216 28.62 -2.64 -25.22
N TYR A 217 28.95 -2.27 -26.43
CA TYR A 217 28.49 -2.96 -27.62
C TYR A 217 29.57 -2.98 -28.70
N ASP A 218 29.65 -4.11 -29.37
CA ASP A 218 30.40 -4.29 -30.60
C ASP A 218 29.42 -4.63 -31.72
N ALA A 219 29.45 -3.92 -32.82
CA ALA A 219 28.57 -4.18 -33.93
C ALA A 219 29.35 -4.17 -35.24
N SER A 220 29.22 -5.25 -36.00
CA SER A 220 29.78 -5.34 -37.33
C SER A 220 28.70 -5.39 -38.40
N THR A 221 28.82 -4.59 -39.41
CA THR A 221 27.91 -4.59 -40.56
C THR A 221 28.64 -5.11 -41.81
N PHE A 222 28.15 -6.21 -42.34
CA PHE A 222 28.64 -6.81 -43.57
C PHE A 222 27.90 -6.19 -44.77
N ALA A 223 28.57 -5.30 -45.46
CA ALA A 223 28.08 -4.76 -46.72
C ALA A 223 29.20 -4.97 -47.78
N VAL A 224 29.48 -4.01 -48.62
CA VAL A 224 30.63 -4.05 -49.56
C VAL A 224 31.96 -3.90 -48.82
N THR A 225 31.91 -3.29 -47.63
CA THR A 225 33.05 -3.16 -46.71
C THR A 225 32.56 -3.50 -45.29
N THR A 226 33.36 -4.22 -44.51
CA THR A 226 33.09 -4.44 -43.08
C THR A 226 33.36 -3.14 -42.36
N ILE A 227 32.37 -2.65 -41.61
CA ILE A 227 32.49 -1.49 -40.74
C ILE A 227 32.22 -1.98 -39.34
N ASP A 228 33.19 -1.87 -38.45
CA ASP A 228 33.05 -2.22 -37.04
C ASP A 228 32.77 -0.98 -36.22
N PHE A 229 31.79 -1.08 -35.37
CA PHE A 229 31.42 -0.05 -34.40
C PHE A 229 31.60 -0.61 -33.00
N GLU A 230 32.37 0.07 -32.21
CA GLU A 230 32.57 -0.23 -30.80
C GLU A 230 32.14 0.98 -29.95
N GLY A 231 31.46 0.72 -28.84
CA GLY A 231 31.05 1.78 -27.95
C GLY A 231 30.96 1.32 -26.51
N GLU A 232 31.45 2.17 -25.64
CA GLU A 232 31.32 2.02 -24.18
C GLU A 232 30.63 3.24 -23.60
N SER A 233 29.78 3.04 -22.61
CA SER A 233 29.19 4.13 -21.86
C SER A 233 29.19 3.82 -20.36
N LEU A 234 29.55 4.82 -19.58
CA LEU A 234 29.39 4.87 -18.15
C LEU A 234 28.44 6.02 -17.83
N PHE A 235 27.42 5.76 -17.03
CA PHE A 235 26.54 6.81 -16.60
C PHE A 235 26.34 6.79 -15.09
N PHE A 236 26.10 7.98 -14.57
CA PHE A 236 25.74 8.22 -13.19
C PHE A 236 24.46 9.05 -13.20
N ASP A 237 23.48 8.65 -12.40
CA ASP A 237 22.21 9.35 -12.23
C ASP A 237 21.97 9.70 -10.77
N LEU A 238 21.45 10.88 -10.55
CA LEU A 238 20.98 11.35 -9.26
C LEU A 238 19.57 11.91 -9.44
N SER A 239 18.60 11.31 -8.78
CA SER A 239 17.17 11.63 -8.92
C SER A 239 16.46 11.86 -7.59
#